data_14951ae6129839a83629f7475455144a
#
_entry.id   14951ae6129839a83629f7475455144a
#
_cell.length_a   1.000
_cell.length_b   1.000
_cell.length_c   1.000
_cell.angle_alpha   90.00
_cell.angle_beta   90.00
_cell.angle_gamma   90.00
#
_symmetry.space_group_name_H-M   'P 1'
#
loop_
_entity.id
_entity.type
_entity.pdbx_description
1 polymer ?
#
loop_
_entity_poly.entity_id
_entity_poly.type
_entity_poly.pdbx_seq_one_letter_code
_entity_poly.pdbx_strand_id
1 'polypeptide(L)'
;MLELARDPIFYLGDIHDLTKDELRERTFEKVGSLVYHVTNESIDDFQKRMQVIGLCDPGFWTRFGVHYGLFLGAIRSGATPNQMSYWMEKGVISCQGMYGCFGMTELAHGSNVAGLETTGEWRHCCVAI
;
A
#
# COMPACT_ATOMS: atom_id res chain seq x y z
N MET A 1 -13.65 1.62 -15.59
CA MET A 1 -14.48 2.51 -14.72
C MET A 1 -15.82 1.90 -14.35
N LEU A 2 -16.60 1.38 -15.29
CA LEU A 2 -17.91 0.77 -15.02
C LEU A 2 -17.85 -0.49 -14.12
N GLU A 3 -16.75 -1.21 -14.12
CA GLU A 3 -16.56 -2.41 -13.27
C GLU A 3 -16.44 -2.07 -11.79
N LEU A 4 -15.64 -1.06 -11.44
CA LEU A 4 -15.51 -0.61 -10.04
C LEU A 4 -16.82 -0.08 -9.47
N ALA A 5 -17.60 0.65 -10.29
CA ALA A 5 -18.90 1.16 -9.87
C ALA A 5 -19.96 0.06 -9.69
N ARG A 6 -19.73 -1.14 -10.25
CA ARG A 6 -20.62 -2.30 -10.14
C ARG A 6 -20.20 -3.28 -9.06
N ASP A 7 -18.96 -3.20 -8.58
CA ASP A 7 -18.46 -4.04 -7.51
C ASP A 7 -18.99 -3.54 -6.16
N PRO A 8 -19.83 -4.33 -5.47
CA PRO A 8 -20.45 -3.93 -4.20
C PRO A 8 -19.45 -3.55 -3.12
N ILE A 9 -18.21 -4.07 -3.21
CA ILE A 9 -17.14 -3.80 -2.24
C ILE A 9 -16.75 -2.32 -2.22
N PHE A 10 -16.89 -1.60 -3.35
CA PHE A 10 -16.61 -0.17 -3.47
C PHE A 10 -17.84 0.72 -3.22
N TYR A 11 -18.96 0.13 -2.79
CA TYR A 11 -20.12 0.92 -2.39
C TYR A 11 -19.82 1.76 -1.14
N LEU A 12 -20.14 3.05 -1.20
CA LEU A 12 -19.84 4.01 -0.14
C LEU A 12 -21.10 4.54 0.57
N GLY A 13 -22.30 4.17 0.10
CA GLY A 13 -23.54 4.74 0.62
C GLY A 13 -23.84 4.39 2.07
N ASP A 14 -23.21 3.35 2.61
CA ASP A 14 -23.36 2.87 4.00
C ASP A 14 -22.13 3.12 4.88
N ILE A 15 -21.15 3.86 4.39
CA ILE A 15 -19.84 4.03 5.08
C ILE A 15 -19.97 4.66 6.47
N HIS A 16 -21.02 5.46 6.69
CA HIS A 16 -21.28 6.11 7.97
C HIS A 16 -21.98 5.20 8.98
N ASP A 17 -22.55 4.08 8.52
CA ASP A 17 -23.25 3.11 9.34
C ASP A 17 -22.33 2.00 9.86
N LEU A 18 -21.11 1.93 9.30
CA LEU A 18 -20.14 0.90 9.64
C LEU A 18 -19.33 1.24 10.89
N THR A 19 -19.08 0.24 11.70
CA THR A 19 -18.11 0.32 12.79
C THR A 19 -16.67 0.42 12.24
N LYS A 20 -15.72 0.79 13.11
CA LYS A 20 -14.29 0.84 12.73
C LYS A 20 -13.76 -0.52 12.27
N ASP A 21 -14.23 -1.60 12.86
CA ASP A 21 -13.75 -2.94 12.54
C ASP A 21 -14.31 -3.41 11.18
N GLU A 22 -15.59 -3.17 10.92
CA GLU A 22 -16.21 -3.43 9.61
C GLU A 22 -15.56 -2.59 8.50
N LEU A 23 -15.21 -1.32 8.76
CA LEU A 23 -14.45 -0.49 7.82
C LEU A 23 -13.05 -1.04 7.54
N ARG A 24 -12.39 -1.62 8.55
CA ARG A 24 -11.07 -2.26 8.36
C ARG A 24 -11.21 -3.51 7.50
N GLU A 25 -12.16 -4.39 7.81
CA GLU A 25 -12.42 -5.60 7.03
C GLU A 25 -12.72 -5.25 5.56
N ARG A 26 -13.65 -4.33 5.32
CA ARG A 26 -13.96 -3.85 3.98
C ARG A 26 -12.73 -3.24 3.27
N THR A 27 -11.85 -2.57 4.00
CA THR A 27 -10.60 -2.05 3.43
C THR A 27 -9.69 -3.17 2.96
N PHE A 28 -9.56 -4.26 3.72
CA PHE A 28 -8.76 -5.42 3.31
C PHE A 28 -9.36 -6.12 2.10
N GLU A 29 -10.65 -6.26 2.03
CA GLU A 29 -11.34 -6.84 0.86
C GLU A 29 -11.12 -5.97 -0.39
N LYS A 30 -11.23 -4.63 -0.28
CA LYS A 30 -10.90 -3.70 -1.37
C LYS A 30 -9.44 -3.84 -1.84
N VAL A 31 -8.50 -3.99 -0.92
CA VAL A 31 -7.09 -4.23 -1.25
C VAL A 31 -6.96 -5.53 -2.04
N GLY A 32 -7.58 -6.62 -1.58
CA GLY A 32 -7.56 -7.91 -2.25
C GLY A 32 -8.11 -7.86 -3.69
N SER A 33 -9.21 -7.15 -3.88
CA SER A 33 -9.78 -6.92 -5.22
C SER A 33 -8.82 -6.16 -6.13
N LEU A 34 -8.15 -5.11 -5.62
CA LEU A 34 -7.21 -4.33 -6.42
C LEU A 34 -5.91 -5.04 -6.75
N VAL A 35 -5.46 -6.01 -5.97
CA VAL A 35 -4.23 -6.78 -6.25
C VAL A 35 -4.28 -7.43 -7.63
N TYR A 36 -5.42 -7.99 -7.99
CA TYR A 36 -5.62 -8.57 -9.33
C TYR A 36 -5.34 -7.53 -10.44
N HIS A 37 -5.78 -6.32 -10.26
CA HIS A 37 -5.59 -5.24 -11.23
C HIS A 37 -4.13 -4.76 -11.29
N VAL A 38 -3.44 -4.68 -10.14
CA VAL A 38 -2.00 -4.33 -10.10
C VAL A 38 -1.17 -5.27 -10.95
N THR A 39 -1.51 -6.55 -10.98
CA THR A 39 -0.73 -7.59 -11.65
C THR A 39 -1.12 -7.81 -13.11
N ASN A 40 -2.34 -7.44 -13.50
CA ASN A 40 -2.92 -7.81 -14.80
C ASN A 40 -3.25 -6.62 -15.70
N GLU A 41 -3.18 -5.40 -15.20
CA GLU A 41 -3.46 -4.18 -15.99
C GLU A 41 -2.18 -3.48 -16.43
N SER A 42 -2.30 -2.62 -17.44
CA SER A 42 -1.22 -1.68 -17.77
C SER A 42 -1.05 -0.64 -16.66
N ILE A 43 0.15 -0.07 -16.55
CA ILE A 43 0.44 0.98 -15.56
C ILE A 43 -0.52 2.18 -15.74
N ASP A 44 -0.79 2.57 -16.98
CA ASP A 44 -1.67 3.69 -17.29
C ASP A 44 -3.12 3.44 -16.86
N ASP A 45 -3.63 2.24 -17.09
CA ASP A 45 -5.00 1.88 -16.70
C ASP A 45 -5.13 1.78 -15.18
N PHE A 46 -4.11 1.21 -14.54
CA PHE A 46 -4.05 1.17 -13.08
C PHE A 46 -3.99 2.58 -12.48
N GLN A 47 -3.19 3.50 -13.03
CA GLN A 47 -3.14 4.88 -12.56
C GLN A 47 -4.48 5.61 -12.72
N LYS A 48 -5.16 5.45 -13.83
CA LYS A 48 -6.51 6.01 -14.06
C LYS A 48 -7.52 5.45 -13.04
N ARG A 49 -7.44 4.14 -12.76
CA ARG A 49 -8.26 3.49 -11.74
C ARG A 49 -8.02 4.10 -10.37
N MET A 50 -6.76 4.29 -10.00
CA MET A 50 -6.39 4.89 -8.71
C MET A 50 -6.80 6.35 -8.59
N GLN A 51 -6.81 7.12 -9.69
CA GLN A 51 -7.34 8.49 -9.69
C GLN A 51 -8.84 8.52 -9.38
N VAL A 52 -9.62 7.63 -9.98
CA VAL A 52 -11.06 7.53 -9.71
C VAL A 52 -11.33 7.12 -8.27
N ILE A 53 -10.60 6.13 -7.76
CA ILE A 53 -10.70 5.69 -6.37
C ILE A 53 -10.36 6.86 -5.43
N GLY A 54 -9.31 7.62 -5.72
CA GLY A 54 -8.90 8.77 -4.92
C GLY A 54 -9.96 9.87 -4.84
N LEU A 55 -10.77 10.04 -5.89
CA LEU A 55 -11.89 10.98 -5.91
C LEU A 55 -13.09 10.48 -5.09
N CYS A 56 -13.35 9.17 -5.13
CA CYS A 56 -14.54 8.58 -4.52
C CYS A 56 -14.30 8.16 -3.05
N ASP A 57 -13.13 7.57 -2.77
CA ASP A 57 -12.76 7.03 -1.45
C ASP A 57 -11.30 7.41 -1.11
N PRO A 58 -11.07 8.68 -0.72
CA PRO A 58 -9.72 9.16 -0.40
C PRO A 58 -9.11 8.43 0.81
N GLY A 59 -9.92 7.93 1.72
CA GLY A 59 -9.45 7.16 2.88
C GLY A 59 -8.85 5.82 2.46
N PHE A 60 -9.52 5.09 1.59
CA PHE A 60 -9.01 3.85 1.02
C PHE A 60 -7.80 4.12 0.11
N TRP A 61 -7.86 5.13 -0.74
CA TRP A 61 -6.74 5.54 -1.61
C TRP A 61 -5.46 5.80 -0.81
N THR A 62 -5.55 6.49 0.32
CA THR A 62 -4.40 6.76 1.20
C THR A 62 -3.82 5.46 1.77
N ARG A 63 -4.65 4.56 2.29
CA ARG A 63 -4.20 3.29 2.88
C ARG A 63 -3.52 2.38 1.85
N PHE A 64 -4.12 2.29 0.68
CA PHE A 64 -3.54 1.55 -0.44
C PHE A 64 -2.23 2.18 -0.91
N GLY A 65 -2.19 3.51 -1.02
CA GLY A 65 -1.01 4.28 -1.43
C GLY A 65 0.16 4.14 -0.46
N VAL A 66 -0.09 4.07 0.85
CA VAL A 66 0.97 3.82 1.84
C VAL A 66 1.65 2.47 1.60
N HIS A 67 0.89 1.43 1.33
CA HIS A 67 1.46 0.11 1.06
C HIS A 67 2.15 0.05 -0.32
N TYR A 68 1.43 0.36 -1.38
CA TYR A 68 1.93 0.19 -2.76
C TYR A 68 2.87 1.31 -3.23
N GLY A 69 2.58 2.54 -2.85
CA GLY A 69 3.35 3.71 -3.28
C GLY A 69 4.57 3.97 -2.41
N LEU A 70 4.39 3.97 -1.10
CA LEU A 70 5.46 4.34 -0.17
C LEU A 70 6.28 3.13 0.27
N PHE A 71 5.67 2.12 0.86
CA PHE A 71 6.40 0.94 1.36
C PHE A 71 7.08 0.17 0.22
N LEU A 72 6.31 -0.33 -0.75
CA LEU A 72 6.88 -1.05 -1.88
C LEU A 72 7.73 -0.15 -2.79
N GLY A 73 7.41 1.14 -2.86
CA GLY A 73 8.24 2.13 -3.54
C GLY A 73 9.62 2.29 -2.92
N ALA A 74 9.72 2.34 -1.60
CA ALA A 74 10.99 2.38 -0.89
C ALA A 74 11.82 1.11 -1.12
N ILE A 75 11.18 -0.06 -1.11
CA ILE A 75 11.85 -1.33 -1.43
C ILE A 75 12.38 -1.32 -2.87
N ARG A 76 11.58 -0.88 -3.84
CA ARG A 76 12.00 -0.81 -5.26
C ARG A 76 13.17 0.11 -5.49
N SER A 77 13.28 1.20 -4.73
CA SER A 77 14.34 2.19 -4.90
C SER A 77 15.63 1.88 -4.13
N GLY A 78 15.54 1.19 -2.99
CA GLY A 78 16.67 1.01 -2.08
C GLY A 78 17.10 -0.43 -1.81
N ALA A 79 16.29 -1.43 -2.18
CA ALA A 79 16.60 -2.83 -1.87
C ALA A 79 17.59 -3.45 -2.87
N THR A 80 18.35 -4.44 -2.41
CA THR A 80 19.12 -5.33 -3.29
C THR A 80 18.19 -6.19 -4.15
N PRO A 81 18.63 -6.75 -5.29
CA PRO A 81 17.81 -7.61 -6.13
C PRO A 81 17.15 -8.77 -5.38
N ASN A 82 17.85 -9.40 -4.45
CA ASN A 82 17.32 -10.51 -3.64
C ASN A 82 16.24 -10.05 -2.66
N GLN A 83 16.45 -8.92 -1.99
CA GLN A 83 15.46 -8.31 -1.12
C GLN A 83 14.24 -7.86 -1.91
N MET A 84 14.43 -7.25 -3.07
CA MET A 84 13.36 -6.81 -3.94
C MET A 84 12.50 -8.00 -4.38
N SER A 85 13.10 -9.10 -4.86
CA SER A 85 12.36 -10.30 -5.26
C SER A 85 11.52 -10.85 -4.11
N TYR A 86 12.12 -11.00 -2.93
CA TYR A 86 11.44 -11.54 -1.75
C TYR A 86 10.26 -10.67 -1.28
N TRP A 87 10.47 -9.36 -1.18
CA TRP A 87 9.44 -8.45 -0.67
C TRP A 87 8.35 -8.14 -1.69
N MET A 88 8.70 -8.05 -2.98
CA MET A 88 7.70 -7.82 -4.04
C MET A 88 6.78 -9.02 -4.21
N GLU A 89 7.29 -10.24 -4.13
CA GLU A 89 6.46 -11.43 -4.16
C GLU A 89 5.43 -11.42 -3.01
N LYS A 90 5.88 -11.16 -1.79
CA LYS A 90 5.00 -11.13 -0.61
C LYS A 90 4.08 -9.93 -0.57
N GLY A 91 4.55 -8.76 -0.96
CA GLY A 91 3.80 -7.50 -0.85
C GLY A 91 2.83 -7.26 -2.00
N VAL A 92 3.16 -7.70 -3.20
CA VAL A 92 2.33 -7.49 -4.40
C VAL A 92 1.43 -8.68 -4.67
N ILE A 93 2.01 -9.88 -4.74
CA ILE A 93 1.30 -11.05 -5.25
C ILE A 93 0.45 -11.72 -4.17
N SER A 94 0.99 -11.90 -2.98
CA SER A 94 0.27 -12.65 -1.97
C SER A 94 -0.68 -11.81 -1.13
N CYS A 95 -0.37 -10.54 -0.86
CA CYS A 95 -1.09 -9.67 0.11
C CYS A 95 -1.62 -10.42 1.34
N GLN A 96 -1.16 -11.66 1.52
CA GLN A 96 -1.63 -12.57 2.54
C GLN A 96 -0.90 -12.24 3.85
N GLY A 97 -1.44 -11.25 4.54
CA GLY A 97 -0.99 -10.92 5.88
C GLY A 97 0.23 -10.01 5.97
N MET A 98 0.72 -9.44 4.86
CA MET A 98 1.80 -8.48 4.91
C MET A 98 1.38 -7.12 4.36
N TYR A 99 1.24 -6.17 5.26
CA TYR A 99 0.98 -4.77 4.94
C TYR A 99 2.16 -3.94 5.43
N GLY A 100 2.80 -3.21 4.52
CA GLY A 100 3.86 -2.28 4.85
C GLY A 100 3.32 -0.91 5.24
N CYS A 101 4.02 -0.25 6.13
CA CYS A 101 3.82 1.16 6.45
C CYS A 101 5.11 1.93 6.12
N PHE A 102 5.02 3.25 6.20
CA PHE A 102 6.14 4.14 5.94
C PHE A 102 6.25 5.14 7.08
N GLY A 103 7.28 4.99 7.90
CA GLY A 103 7.57 5.85 9.05
C GLY A 103 8.97 6.44 8.89
N MET A 104 9.08 7.63 8.28
CA MET A 104 10.37 8.28 8.04
C MET A 104 10.64 9.41 9.03
N THR A 105 9.60 10.02 9.61
CA THR A 105 9.75 11.15 10.51
C THR A 105 10.32 10.72 11.85
N GLU A 106 11.38 11.38 12.28
CA GLU A 106 12.02 11.20 13.59
C GLU A 106 11.88 12.46 14.43
N LEU A 107 12.09 12.35 15.75
CA LEU A 107 12.00 13.52 16.65
C LEU A 107 13.04 14.61 16.33
N ALA A 108 14.21 14.21 15.84
CA ALA A 108 15.31 15.12 15.53
C ALA A 108 15.13 15.89 14.22
N HIS A 109 14.29 15.41 13.31
CA HIS A 109 14.02 16.09 12.04
C HIS A 109 12.58 15.89 11.57
N GLY A 110 12.04 16.89 10.84
CA GLY A 110 10.80 16.79 10.09
C GLY A 110 11.10 16.51 8.61
N SER A 111 11.04 17.58 7.81
CA SER A 111 11.27 17.47 6.34
C SER A 111 12.74 17.35 5.93
N ASN A 112 13.68 17.49 6.85
CA ASN A 112 15.11 17.36 6.57
C ASN A 112 15.54 15.89 6.54
N VAL A 113 15.22 15.19 5.45
CA VAL A 113 15.53 13.77 5.26
C VAL A 113 17.03 13.48 5.32
N ALA A 114 17.89 14.45 5.03
CA ALA A 114 19.34 14.32 5.17
C ALA A 114 19.80 14.19 6.64
N GLY A 115 18.95 14.55 7.59
CA GLY A 115 19.22 14.46 9.03
C GLY A 115 18.71 13.19 9.69
N LEU A 116 18.44 12.12 8.94
CA LEU A 116 18.04 10.81 9.48
C LEU A 116 19.07 10.26 10.46
N GLU A 117 18.61 9.89 11.65
CA GLU A 117 19.43 9.33 12.73
C GLU A 117 19.25 7.81 12.88
N THR A 118 18.19 7.25 12.31
CA THR A 118 17.96 5.79 12.30
C THR A 118 19.10 5.09 11.58
N THR A 119 19.73 4.14 12.27
CA THR A 119 20.81 3.31 11.74
C THR A 119 20.38 1.86 11.63
N GLY A 120 20.78 1.19 10.55
CA GLY A 120 20.57 -0.24 10.36
C GLY A 120 21.84 -1.03 10.64
N GLU A 121 21.74 -2.09 11.44
CA GLU A 121 22.85 -3.03 11.65
C GLU A 121 22.69 -4.26 10.76
N TRP A 122 23.76 -4.61 10.04
CA TRP A 122 23.78 -5.84 9.26
C TRP A 122 23.91 -7.05 10.19
N ARG A 123 22.91 -7.93 10.19
CA ARG A 123 22.95 -9.22 10.90
C ARG A 123 22.81 -10.37 9.90
N HIS A 124 23.68 -11.38 10.02
CA HIS A 124 23.76 -12.50 9.07
C HIS A 124 22.48 -13.34 8.92
N CYS A 125 21.52 -13.24 9.82
CA CYS A 125 20.33 -14.09 9.82
C CYS A 125 18.99 -13.37 9.62
N CYS A 126 18.93 -12.05 9.71
CA CYS A 126 17.66 -11.28 9.53
C CYS A 126 17.97 -9.88 9.07
N VAL A 127 17.31 -9.43 8.02
CA VAL A 127 17.26 -8.00 7.69
C VAL A 127 16.13 -7.41 8.52
N ALA A 128 16.46 -6.75 9.62
CA ALA A 128 15.56 -5.79 10.23
C ALA A 128 15.75 -4.46 9.49
N ILE A 129 14.70 -3.98 8.85
CA ILE A 129 14.61 -2.63 8.32
C ILE A 129 13.98 -1.76 9.40
#